data_cf65ec76b6d2d9397fa6c930c7bfecea
#
_entry.id   cf65ec76b6d2d9397fa6c930c7bfecea
#
_cell.length_a   1.000
_cell.length_b   1.000
_cell.length_c   1.000
_cell.angle_alpha   90.00
_cell.angle_beta   90.00
_cell.angle_gamma   90.00
#
_symmetry.space_group_name_H-M   'P 1'
#
loop_
_entity.id
_entity.type
_entity.pdbx_description
1 polymer ?
#
loop_
_entity_poly.entity_id
_entity_poly.type
_entity_poly.pdbx_seq_one_letter_code
_entity_poly.pdbx_strand_id
1 'polypeptide(L)'
;SYLLANTGGLDFQFKDEHGNTGFDVGVRADVTHEGLKAQLYPQHPKIAFRSFEVNRDNYVFLGNNKQLQADLRLRADDGTGLQFLSESTDSLNDITLNIQSLNLKELSEVLPYMPKMGGFFNADLHVADNHESISATGTIATKGLEYEGSYLGNIGADVAYLPKSESESFARVDLTVDGDKVMECSGTYEDTEEGRFEG
;
A
#
# COMPACT_ATOMS: atom_id res chain seq x y z
N SER A 1 -12.05 -13.90 34.67
CA SER A 1 -12.28 -12.76 33.75
C SER A 1 -12.55 -13.31 32.37
N TYR A 2 -13.78 -13.18 31.89
CA TYR A 2 -14.14 -13.55 30.53
C TYR A 2 -13.68 -12.45 29.60
N LEU A 3 -12.67 -12.71 28.77
CA LEU A 3 -12.29 -11.87 27.64
C LEU A 3 -13.33 -12.09 26.54
N LEU A 4 -14.23 -11.14 26.37
CA LEU A 4 -15.09 -11.05 25.19
C LEU A 4 -14.19 -10.63 24.02
N ALA A 5 -13.86 -11.59 23.13
CA ALA A 5 -13.33 -11.26 21.82
C ALA A 5 -14.44 -10.56 21.05
N ASN A 6 -14.25 -9.27 20.71
CA ASN A 6 -15.16 -8.55 19.84
C ASN A 6 -14.80 -8.88 18.40
N THR A 7 -15.61 -9.72 17.76
CA THR A 7 -15.51 -10.02 16.33
C THR A 7 -16.54 -9.18 15.58
N GLY A 8 -16.10 -8.44 14.59
CA GLY A 8 -16.94 -7.67 13.68
C GLY A 8 -16.67 -8.03 12.22
N GLY A 9 -17.71 -8.01 11.39
CA GLY A 9 -17.60 -8.12 9.93
C GLY A 9 -18.07 -6.83 9.28
N LEU A 10 -17.38 -6.40 8.22
CA LEU A 10 -17.72 -5.26 7.38
C LEU A 10 -17.67 -5.71 5.93
N ASP A 11 -18.75 -5.41 5.20
CA ASP A 11 -18.83 -5.64 3.76
C ASP A 11 -18.89 -4.28 3.06
N PHE A 12 -17.98 -4.10 2.10
CA PHE A 12 -17.91 -2.91 1.27
C PHE A 12 -18.25 -3.27 -0.16
N GLN A 13 -19.28 -2.64 -0.73
CA GLN A 13 -19.67 -2.87 -2.11
C GLN A 13 -19.89 -1.55 -2.84
N PHE A 14 -19.37 -1.48 -4.06
CA PHE A 14 -19.63 -0.38 -5.01
C PHE A 14 -20.08 -0.96 -6.34
N LYS A 15 -21.13 -0.38 -6.93
CA LYS A 15 -21.59 -0.66 -8.29
C LYS A 15 -21.62 0.61 -9.11
N ASP A 16 -21.24 0.51 -10.37
CA ASP A 16 -21.36 1.61 -11.31
C ASP A 16 -22.83 1.86 -11.72
N GLU A 17 -23.06 2.90 -12.50
CA GLU A 17 -24.40 3.27 -13.02
C GLU A 17 -25.03 2.20 -13.93
N HIS A 18 -24.24 1.27 -14.47
CA HIS A 18 -24.68 0.14 -15.28
C HIS A 18 -24.92 -1.14 -14.46
N GLY A 19 -24.70 -1.07 -13.14
CA GLY A 19 -24.88 -2.20 -12.22
C GLY A 19 -23.70 -3.16 -12.14
N ASN A 20 -22.55 -2.84 -12.77
CA ASN A 20 -21.35 -3.66 -12.66
C ASN A 20 -20.71 -3.45 -11.28
N THR A 21 -20.32 -4.55 -10.66
CA THR A 21 -19.64 -4.50 -9.35
C THR A 21 -18.19 -4.12 -9.55
N GLY A 22 -17.82 -2.89 -9.19
CA GLY A 22 -16.47 -2.37 -9.26
C GLY A 22 -15.63 -2.66 -8.01
N PHE A 23 -16.30 -2.78 -6.86
CA PHE A 23 -15.66 -3.11 -5.59
C PHE A 23 -16.60 -3.98 -4.75
N ASP A 24 -16.09 -5.07 -4.21
CA ASP A 24 -16.82 -5.97 -3.31
C ASP A 24 -15.81 -6.69 -2.41
N VAL A 25 -15.66 -6.22 -1.19
CA VAL A 25 -14.68 -6.74 -0.25
C VAL A 25 -15.30 -6.89 1.13
N GLY A 26 -15.28 -8.09 1.65
CA GLY A 26 -15.64 -8.40 3.03
C GLY A 26 -14.41 -8.50 3.92
N VAL A 27 -14.45 -7.87 5.07
CA VAL A 27 -13.39 -7.88 6.08
C VAL A 27 -13.95 -8.37 7.40
N ARG A 28 -13.28 -9.32 8.01
CA ARG A 28 -13.49 -9.71 9.39
C ARG A 28 -12.42 -9.10 10.27
N ALA A 29 -12.80 -8.50 11.37
CA ALA A 29 -11.90 -7.96 12.37
C ALA A 29 -12.16 -8.61 13.74
N ASP A 30 -11.10 -9.08 14.35
CA ASP A 30 -11.09 -9.67 15.69
C ASP A 30 -10.20 -8.81 16.60
N VAL A 31 -10.80 -8.24 17.66
CA VAL A 31 -10.07 -7.47 18.68
C VAL A 31 -9.83 -8.37 19.88
N THR A 32 -8.57 -8.53 20.24
CA THR A 32 -8.14 -9.32 21.40
C THR A 32 -7.33 -8.44 22.37
N HIS A 33 -6.93 -8.99 23.51
CA HIS A 33 -6.03 -8.31 24.44
C HIS A 33 -4.61 -8.11 23.87
N GLU A 34 -4.25 -8.83 22.80
CA GLU A 34 -2.93 -8.73 22.15
C GLU A 34 -2.92 -7.68 21.04
N GLY A 35 -4.07 -7.39 20.45
CA GLY A 35 -4.19 -6.45 19.34
C GLY A 35 -5.41 -6.68 18.46
N LEU A 36 -5.35 -6.12 17.26
CA LEU A 36 -6.37 -6.20 16.22
C LEU A 36 -5.89 -7.11 15.09
N LYS A 37 -6.67 -8.13 14.74
CA LYS A 37 -6.46 -8.97 13.55
C LYS A 37 -7.57 -8.74 12.54
N ALA A 38 -7.20 -8.38 11.31
CA ALA A 38 -8.11 -8.25 10.19
C ALA A 38 -7.83 -9.34 9.14
N GLN A 39 -8.88 -9.85 8.50
CA GLN A 39 -8.80 -10.85 7.43
C GLN A 39 -9.79 -10.49 6.33
N LEU A 40 -9.41 -10.66 5.07
CA LEU A 40 -10.35 -10.63 3.95
C LEU A 40 -11.09 -11.96 3.87
N TYR A 41 -12.38 -11.91 3.58
CA TYR A 41 -13.12 -13.11 3.23
C TYR A 41 -12.58 -13.68 1.92
N PRO A 42 -12.32 -15.00 1.84
CA PRO A 42 -11.69 -15.63 0.67
C PRO A 42 -12.64 -15.79 -0.53
N GLN A 43 -13.82 -15.20 -0.49
CA GLN A 43 -14.85 -15.28 -1.54
C GLN A 43 -14.55 -14.27 -2.67
N HIS A 44 -13.48 -14.50 -3.43
CA HIS A 44 -13.15 -13.73 -4.63
C HIS A 44 -13.42 -12.23 -4.51
N PRO A 45 -12.67 -11.49 -3.67
CA PRO A 45 -12.85 -10.05 -3.55
C PRO A 45 -12.70 -9.37 -4.91
N LYS A 46 -13.54 -8.37 -5.16
CA LYS A 46 -13.45 -7.54 -6.36
C LYS A 46 -12.87 -6.18 -6.04
N ILE A 47 -11.88 -5.77 -6.81
CA ILE A 47 -11.24 -4.45 -6.72
C ILE A 47 -11.04 -3.93 -8.14
N ALA A 48 -11.49 -2.71 -8.42
CA ALA A 48 -11.39 -2.10 -9.74
C ALA A 48 -11.94 -3.02 -10.85
N PHE A 49 -13.17 -3.54 -10.65
CA PHE A 49 -13.89 -4.45 -11.55
C PHE A 49 -13.24 -5.83 -11.74
N ARG A 50 -12.12 -6.15 -11.09
CA ARG A 50 -11.43 -7.44 -11.19
C ARG A 50 -11.70 -8.31 -9.97
N SER A 51 -11.92 -9.59 -10.24
CA SER A 51 -11.97 -10.61 -9.19
C SER A 51 -10.56 -11.06 -8.85
N PHE A 52 -10.26 -11.13 -7.56
CA PHE A 52 -8.97 -11.60 -7.05
C PHE A 52 -9.14 -12.91 -6.30
N GLU A 53 -8.16 -13.78 -6.44
CA GLU A 53 -7.93 -14.84 -5.48
C GLU A 53 -7.12 -14.27 -4.31
N VAL A 54 -7.50 -14.61 -3.10
CA VAL A 54 -6.78 -14.24 -1.88
C VAL A 54 -6.29 -15.51 -1.18
N ASN A 55 -5.09 -15.47 -0.59
CA ASN A 55 -4.61 -16.59 0.21
C ASN A 55 -5.58 -16.87 1.37
N ARG A 56 -5.85 -18.17 1.64
CA ARG A 56 -6.87 -18.59 2.62
C ARG A 56 -6.55 -18.14 4.02
N ASP A 57 -5.27 -18.18 4.38
CA ASP A 57 -4.76 -17.80 5.70
C ASP A 57 -4.31 -16.34 5.73
N ASN A 58 -4.95 -15.49 4.89
CA ASN A 58 -4.61 -14.07 4.86
C ASN A 58 -4.92 -13.39 6.19
N TYR A 59 -4.07 -12.45 6.57
CA TYR A 59 -4.30 -11.63 7.74
C TYR A 59 -3.43 -10.38 7.74
N VAL A 60 -3.88 -9.39 8.51
CA VAL A 60 -3.10 -8.26 8.99
C VAL A 60 -3.34 -8.17 10.49
N PHE A 61 -2.29 -8.24 11.28
CA PHE A 61 -2.34 -8.14 12.73
C PHE A 61 -1.54 -6.93 13.20
N LEU A 62 -2.19 -6.08 13.97
CA LEU A 62 -1.57 -4.94 14.66
C LEU A 62 -1.59 -5.20 16.16
N GLY A 63 -0.43 -5.50 16.72
CA GLY A 63 -0.25 -5.75 18.15
C GLY A 63 -0.24 -4.46 18.98
N ASN A 64 -0.65 -4.55 20.25
CA ASN A 64 -0.59 -3.42 21.18
C ASN A 64 0.84 -2.93 21.45
N ASN A 65 1.84 -3.77 21.18
CA ASN A 65 3.27 -3.46 21.24
C ASN A 65 3.84 -2.88 19.93
N LYS A 66 2.96 -2.40 19.03
CA LYS A 66 3.30 -1.86 17.71
C LYS A 66 3.85 -2.90 16.71
N GLN A 67 3.81 -4.19 17.02
CA GLN A 67 4.13 -5.23 16.05
C GLN A 67 3.09 -5.25 14.93
N LEU A 68 3.57 -5.29 13.69
CA LEU A 68 2.75 -5.44 12.50
C LEU A 68 3.14 -6.76 11.82
N GLN A 69 2.22 -7.70 11.78
CA GLN A 69 2.37 -8.97 11.07
C GLN A 69 1.32 -9.05 9.97
N ALA A 70 1.70 -9.46 8.78
CA ALA A 70 0.77 -9.58 7.67
C ALA A 70 1.21 -10.63 6.66
N ASP A 71 0.24 -11.36 6.13
CA ASP A 71 0.37 -12.18 4.93
C ASP A 71 -0.91 -12.03 4.12
N LEU A 72 -0.95 -11.01 3.26
CA LEU A 72 -2.07 -10.73 2.37
C LEU A 72 -1.59 -10.73 0.93
N ARG A 73 -2.13 -11.66 0.13
CA ARG A 73 -1.78 -11.83 -1.27
C ARG A 73 -3.04 -11.92 -2.11
N LEU A 74 -3.19 -10.99 -3.02
CA LEU A 74 -4.28 -10.91 -3.98
C LEU A 74 -3.72 -11.10 -5.39
N ARG A 75 -4.36 -11.94 -6.20
CA ARG A 75 -3.97 -12.19 -7.58
C ARG A 75 -5.19 -12.32 -8.47
N ALA A 76 -5.21 -11.61 -9.58
CA ALA A 76 -6.21 -11.74 -10.63
C ALA A 76 -5.67 -12.56 -11.81
N ASP A 77 -6.57 -13.10 -12.63
CA ASP A 77 -6.23 -13.94 -13.80
C ASP A 77 -5.41 -13.20 -14.86
N ASP A 78 -5.54 -11.88 -14.94
CA ASP A 78 -4.82 -11.01 -15.90
C ASP A 78 -3.40 -10.65 -15.44
N GLY A 79 -2.95 -11.17 -14.27
CA GLY A 79 -1.65 -10.89 -13.70
C GLY A 79 -1.61 -9.67 -12.77
N THR A 80 -2.73 -8.96 -12.60
CA THR A 80 -2.82 -7.92 -11.56
C THR A 80 -2.63 -8.57 -10.19
N GLY A 81 -1.77 -8.00 -9.37
CA GLY A 81 -1.44 -8.53 -8.06
C GLY A 81 -1.22 -7.46 -7.01
N LEU A 82 -1.48 -7.82 -5.76
CA LEU A 82 -1.16 -7.04 -4.59
C LEU A 82 -0.64 -7.98 -3.50
N GLN A 83 0.51 -7.65 -2.93
CA GLN A 83 1.07 -8.36 -1.80
C GLN A 83 1.40 -7.37 -0.71
N PHE A 84 0.94 -7.65 0.49
CA PHE A 84 1.29 -6.94 1.71
C PHE A 84 1.77 -7.97 2.73
N LEU A 85 3.08 -7.99 2.96
CA LEU A 85 3.74 -8.92 3.85
C LEU A 85 4.43 -8.14 4.95
N SER A 86 4.33 -8.61 6.17
CA SER A 86 5.09 -8.06 7.29
C SER A 86 5.49 -9.16 8.25
N GLU A 87 6.79 -9.26 8.50
CA GLU A 87 7.36 -10.06 9.57
C GLU A 87 7.76 -9.14 10.71
N SER A 88 7.41 -9.53 11.92
CA SER A 88 7.65 -8.72 13.11
C SER A 88 8.40 -9.51 14.16
N THR A 89 9.39 -8.87 14.73
CA THR A 89 10.06 -9.27 15.98
C THR A 89 9.75 -8.27 17.08
N ASP A 90 10.27 -8.45 18.29
CA ASP A 90 10.06 -7.51 19.39
C ASP A 90 10.63 -6.10 19.12
N SER A 91 11.56 -5.98 18.17
CA SER A 91 12.28 -4.74 17.89
C SER A 91 12.21 -4.26 16.44
N LEU A 92 11.60 -5.02 15.55
CA LEU A 92 11.60 -4.70 14.11
C LEU A 92 10.32 -5.19 13.42
N ASN A 93 9.71 -4.32 12.64
CA ASN A 93 8.74 -4.67 11.60
C ASN A 93 9.42 -4.59 10.24
N ASP A 94 9.42 -5.70 9.49
CA ASP A 94 9.95 -5.80 8.14
C ASP A 94 8.78 -5.95 7.16
N ILE A 95 8.47 -4.87 6.44
CA ILE A 95 7.25 -4.72 5.66
C ILE A 95 7.59 -4.68 4.17
N THR A 96 6.89 -5.48 3.39
CA THR A 96 6.98 -5.47 1.92
C THR A 96 5.60 -5.19 1.34
N LEU A 97 5.52 -4.21 0.43
CA LEU A 97 4.35 -3.93 -0.39
C LEU A 97 4.73 -4.08 -1.85
N ASN A 98 4.08 -5.02 -2.54
CA ASN A 98 4.23 -5.21 -3.98
C ASN A 98 2.88 -5.05 -4.66
N ILE A 99 2.82 -4.21 -5.69
CA ILE A 99 1.65 -3.99 -6.54
C ILE A 99 2.06 -4.21 -7.99
N GLN A 100 1.33 -5.05 -8.72
CA GLN A 100 1.61 -5.38 -10.11
C GLN A 100 0.41 -5.03 -11.00
N SER A 101 0.68 -4.23 -12.03
CA SER A 101 -0.23 -3.96 -13.15
C SER A 101 -1.63 -3.49 -12.72
N LEU A 102 -1.73 -2.68 -11.67
CA LEU A 102 -3.00 -2.12 -11.22
C LEU A 102 -3.51 -1.10 -12.24
N ASN A 103 -4.70 -1.33 -12.79
CA ASN A 103 -5.32 -0.46 -13.78
C ASN A 103 -5.86 0.81 -13.10
N LEU A 104 -5.19 1.94 -13.29
CA LEU A 104 -5.55 3.22 -12.67
C LEU A 104 -6.88 3.78 -13.18
N LYS A 105 -7.24 3.51 -14.45
CA LYS A 105 -8.53 3.94 -15.00
C LYS A 105 -9.69 3.29 -14.26
N GLU A 106 -9.65 1.98 -14.13
CA GLU A 106 -10.70 1.22 -13.43
C GLU A 106 -10.73 1.56 -11.93
N LEU A 107 -9.56 1.79 -11.33
CA LEU A 107 -9.47 2.22 -9.93
C LEU A 107 -10.09 3.61 -9.71
N SER A 108 -9.85 4.56 -10.62
CA SER A 108 -10.42 5.91 -10.53
C SER A 108 -11.94 5.95 -10.72
N GLU A 109 -12.52 4.93 -11.39
CA GLU A 109 -13.97 4.79 -11.53
C GLU A 109 -14.67 4.30 -10.26
N VAL A 110 -13.95 3.59 -9.36
CA VAL A 110 -14.51 3.03 -8.12
C VAL A 110 -14.18 3.84 -6.87
N LEU A 111 -13.12 4.65 -6.91
CA LEU A 111 -12.72 5.47 -5.77
C LEU A 111 -13.29 6.89 -5.91
N PRO A 112 -14.23 7.29 -5.03
CA PRO A 112 -14.71 8.66 -5.00
C PRO A 112 -13.55 9.62 -4.68
N TYR A 113 -13.55 10.77 -5.33
CA TYR A 113 -12.54 11.82 -5.18
C TYR A 113 -11.15 11.52 -5.80
N MET A 114 -10.94 10.36 -6.41
CA MET A 114 -9.74 10.11 -7.19
C MET A 114 -9.83 10.88 -8.53
N PRO A 115 -8.78 11.64 -8.93
CA PRO A 115 -8.77 12.26 -10.25
C PRO A 115 -8.83 11.20 -11.36
N LYS A 116 -9.30 11.59 -12.55
CA LYS A 116 -9.32 10.69 -13.70
C LYS A 116 -7.88 10.35 -14.09
N MET A 117 -7.52 9.10 -13.91
CA MET A 117 -6.19 8.59 -14.22
C MET A 117 -6.29 7.39 -15.17
N GLY A 118 -5.24 7.17 -15.96
CA GLY A 118 -5.06 5.98 -16.79
C GLY A 118 -3.65 5.44 -16.66
N GLY A 119 -3.45 4.22 -17.18
CA GLY A 119 -2.18 3.53 -17.13
C GLY A 119 -2.17 2.37 -16.13
N PHE A 120 -1.03 1.68 -16.06
CA PHE A 120 -0.83 0.50 -15.21
C PHE A 120 0.22 0.80 -14.16
N PHE A 121 -0.21 0.79 -12.91
CA PHE A 121 0.63 1.11 -11.75
C PHE A 121 1.31 -0.13 -11.20
N ASN A 122 2.59 0.02 -10.87
CA ASN A 122 3.43 -0.96 -10.22
C ASN A 122 4.17 -0.30 -9.06
N ALA A 123 4.34 -1.02 -7.97
CA ALA A 123 5.14 -0.60 -6.83
C ALA A 123 5.84 -1.80 -6.21
N ASP A 124 7.06 -1.59 -5.76
CA ASP A 124 7.83 -2.55 -4.97
C ASP A 124 8.53 -1.77 -3.86
N LEU A 125 7.95 -1.82 -2.68
CA LEU A 125 8.36 -1.02 -1.53
C LEU A 125 8.73 -1.93 -0.36
N HIS A 126 9.83 -1.62 0.28
CA HIS A 126 10.31 -2.26 1.50
C HIS A 126 10.47 -1.22 2.61
N VAL A 127 9.88 -1.50 3.76
CA VAL A 127 9.91 -0.62 4.92
C VAL A 127 10.38 -1.41 6.14
N ALA A 128 11.41 -0.92 6.81
CA ALA A 128 11.86 -1.44 8.09
C ALA A 128 11.61 -0.40 9.19
N ASP A 129 10.82 -0.79 10.18
CA ASP A 129 10.44 0.03 11.34
C ASP A 129 10.95 -0.64 12.62
N ASN A 130 11.92 -0.03 13.27
CA ASN A 130 12.48 -0.53 14.54
C ASN A 130 11.88 0.17 15.77
N HIS A 131 10.72 0.85 15.59
CA HIS A 131 9.99 1.63 16.62
C HIS A 131 10.65 2.94 17.05
N GLU A 132 11.91 3.17 16.69
CA GLU A 132 12.66 4.41 16.95
C GLU A 132 12.89 5.16 15.63
N SER A 133 13.10 4.43 14.56
CA SER A 133 13.34 4.99 13.23
C SER A 133 12.71 4.13 12.13
N ILE A 134 12.37 4.75 11.02
CA ILE A 134 11.82 4.11 9.84
C ILE A 134 12.80 4.26 8.69
N SER A 135 13.07 3.17 7.98
CA SER A 135 13.71 3.21 6.67
C SER A 135 12.75 2.68 5.61
N ALA A 136 12.73 3.29 4.45
CA ALA A 136 11.91 2.85 3.32
C ALA A 136 12.71 2.98 2.03
N THR A 137 12.65 1.96 1.19
CA THR A 137 13.24 1.96 -0.14
C THR A 137 12.30 1.30 -1.13
N GLY A 138 12.42 1.65 -2.40
CA GLY A 138 11.70 0.94 -3.42
C GLY A 138 11.53 1.70 -4.72
N THR A 139 10.74 1.10 -5.60
CA THR A 139 10.44 1.62 -6.93
C THR A 139 8.94 1.76 -7.12
N ILE A 140 8.54 2.80 -7.79
CA ILE A 140 7.17 3.04 -8.23
C ILE A 140 7.21 3.30 -9.73
N ALA A 141 6.34 2.68 -10.50
CA ALA A 141 6.28 2.90 -11.94
C ALA A 141 4.84 2.87 -12.45
N THR A 142 4.52 3.76 -13.38
CA THR A 142 3.25 3.74 -14.12
C THR A 142 3.54 3.72 -15.61
N LYS A 143 3.06 2.68 -16.28
CA LYS A 143 3.13 2.60 -17.75
C LYS A 143 1.94 3.30 -18.36
N GLY A 144 2.21 4.21 -19.31
CA GLY A 144 1.16 4.95 -20.02
C GLY A 144 0.31 5.81 -19.08
N LEU A 145 0.94 6.57 -18.17
CA LEU A 145 0.23 7.44 -17.26
C LEU A 145 -0.56 8.49 -18.01
N GLU A 146 -1.85 8.56 -17.74
CA GLU A 146 -2.75 9.65 -18.11
C GLU A 146 -3.29 10.32 -16.84
N TYR A 147 -3.39 11.63 -16.87
CA TYR A 147 -3.94 12.42 -15.77
C TYR A 147 -4.89 13.47 -16.33
N GLU A 148 -6.16 13.45 -15.92
CA GLU A 148 -7.22 14.36 -16.38
C GLU A 148 -7.25 14.53 -17.92
N GLY A 149 -7.07 13.43 -18.66
CA GLY A 149 -7.07 13.39 -20.12
C GLY A 149 -5.75 13.77 -20.80
N SER A 150 -4.72 14.11 -20.04
CA SER A 150 -3.38 14.42 -20.56
C SER A 150 -2.47 13.20 -20.43
N TYR A 151 -1.88 12.76 -21.56
CA TYR A 151 -0.89 11.68 -21.56
C TYR A 151 0.46 12.18 -21.07
N LEU A 152 1.02 11.53 -20.05
CA LEU A 152 2.28 11.91 -19.39
C LEU A 152 3.43 10.93 -19.68
N GLY A 153 3.16 9.77 -20.29
CA GLY A 153 4.17 8.77 -20.64
C GLY A 153 4.39 7.70 -19.56
N ASN A 154 5.53 7.05 -19.60
CA ASN A 154 5.94 6.07 -18.61
C ASN A 154 6.70 6.77 -17.50
N ILE A 155 6.11 6.82 -16.32
CA ILE A 155 6.70 7.49 -15.15
C ILE A 155 7.29 6.45 -14.22
N GLY A 156 8.54 6.66 -13.81
CA GLY A 156 9.20 5.84 -12.80
C GLY A 156 9.76 6.71 -11.67
N ALA A 157 9.77 6.19 -10.47
CA ALA A 157 10.41 6.82 -9.32
C ALA A 157 11.13 5.77 -8.46
N ASP A 158 12.41 6.04 -8.18
CA ASP A 158 13.16 5.34 -7.14
C ASP A 158 13.13 6.19 -5.88
N VAL A 159 12.72 5.59 -4.77
CA VAL A 159 12.55 6.27 -3.51
C VAL A 159 13.42 5.65 -2.44
N ALA A 160 14.04 6.48 -1.61
CA ALA A 160 14.75 6.07 -0.43
C ALA A 160 14.52 7.06 0.72
N TYR A 161 14.22 6.52 1.89
CA TYR A 161 14.14 7.25 3.15
C TYR A 161 14.93 6.48 4.20
N LEU A 162 16.00 7.06 4.70
CA LEU A 162 16.96 6.37 5.56
C LEU A 162 17.28 7.23 6.79
N PRO A 163 17.26 6.64 8.01
CA PRO A 163 17.72 7.34 9.21
C PRO A 163 19.22 7.61 9.12
N LYS A 164 19.64 8.81 9.48
CA LYS A 164 21.05 9.22 9.62
C LYS A 164 21.49 9.23 11.08
N SER A 165 20.59 9.64 11.97
CA SER A 165 20.79 9.69 13.41
C SER A 165 19.43 9.56 14.11
N GLU A 166 19.39 9.67 15.44
CA GLU A 166 18.14 9.64 16.21
C GLU A 166 17.16 10.77 15.84
N SER A 167 17.67 11.89 15.31
CA SER A 167 16.87 13.08 14.98
C SER A 167 16.95 13.50 13.52
N GLU A 168 17.69 12.78 12.66
CA GLU A 168 17.95 13.18 11.30
C GLU A 168 17.70 12.01 10.33
N SER A 169 16.95 12.25 9.28
CA SER A 169 16.69 11.29 8.21
C SER A 169 17.00 11.86 6.84
N PHE A 170 17.49 11.02 5.94
CA PHE A 170 17.78 11.36 4.55
C PHE A 170 16.66 10.83 3.66
N ALA A 171 16.19 11.67 2.75
CA ALA A 171 15.22 11.30 1.72
C ALA A 171 15.80 11.56 0.32
N ARG A 172 15.51 10.65 -0.61
CA ARG A 172 15.88 10.80 -2.03
C ARG A 172 14.76 10.27 -2.92
N VAL A 173 14.48 10.99 -3.99
CA VAL A 173 13.57 10.57 -5.06
C VAL A 173 14.25 10.85 -6.40
N ASP A 174 14.42 9.81 -7.20
CA ASP A 174 14.87 9.89 -8.59
C ASP A 174 13.67 9.64 -9.51
N LEU A 175 13.29 10.64 -10.32
CA LEU A 175 12.16 10.56 -11.22
C LEU A 175 12.61 10.33 -12.65
N THR A 176 11.98 9.39 -13.35
CA THR A 176 12.18 9.11 -14.76
C THR A 176 10.89 9.28 -15.55
N VAL A 177 11.02 9.78 -16.80
CA VAL A 177 9.93 9.82 -17.79
C VAL A 177 10.43 9.14 -19.05
N ASP A 178 9.71 8.11 -19.51
CA ASP A 178 10.05 7.27 -20.66
C ASP A 178 11.49 6.70 -20.61
N GLY A 179 11.99 6.45 -19.38
CA GLY A 179 13.33 5.91 -19.12
C GLY A 179 14.42 6.96 -18.91
N ASP A 180 14.14 8.21 -19.23
CA ASP A 180 15.10 9.29 -19.02
C ASP A 180 14.93 9.92 -17.63
N LYS A 181 16.04 10.10 -16.91
CA LYS A 181 16.02 10.78 -15.62
C LYS A 181 15.73 12.26 -15.81
N VAL A 182 14.61 12.73 -15.26
CA VAL A 182 14.15 14.11 -15.40
C VAL A 182 14.33 14.94 -14.13
N MET A 183 14.39 14.28 -12.98
CA MET A 183 14.56 14.96 -11.69
C MET A 183 15.29 14.06 -10.71
N GLU A 184 16.16 14.66 -9.92
CA GLU A 184 16.70 14.11 -8.70
C GLU A 184 16.42 15.08 -7.57
N CYS A 185 15.77 14.60 -6.52
CA CYS A 185 15.53 15.38 -5.33
C CYS A 185 16.08 14.60 -4.12
N SER A 186 16.89 15.26 -3.33
CA SER A 186 17.39 14.68 -2.09
C SER A 186 17.48 15.76 -1.02
N GLY A 187 17.29 15.35 0.21
CA GLY A 187 17.37 16.27 1.33
C GLY A 187 17.45 15.54 2.66
N THR A 188 17.74 16.31 3.68
CA THR A 188 17.78 15.84 5.05
C THR A 188 16.63 16.46 5.83
N TYR A 189 15.93 15.64 6.58
CA TYR A 189 14.87 16.05 7.48
C TYR A 189 15.38 15.93 8.91
N GLU A 190 15.27 17.03 9.68
CA GLU A 190 15.51 17.02 11.12
C GLU A 190 14.17 16.91 11.86
N ASP A 191 14.06 15.93 12.73
CA ASP A 191 12.90 15.77 13.61
C ASP A 191 13.07 16.70 14.82
N THR A 192 12.63 17.94 14.62
CA THR A 192 12.54 18.97 15.67
C THR A 192 11.07 19.23 15.98
N GLU A 193 10.74 19.85 17.12
CA GLU A 193 9.35 20.20 17.49
C GLU A 193 8.62 21.01 16.40
N GLU A 194 9.35 21.67 15.47
CA GLU A 194 8.80 22.44 14.35
C GLU A 194 8.98 21.74 12.98
N GLY A 195 9.71 20.62 12.91
CA GLY A 195 10.04 19.88 11.69
C GLY A 195 10.78 20.75 10.66
N ARG A 196 12.02 20.45 10.33
CA ARG A 196 12.82 21.21 9.36
C ARG A 196 13.30 20.30 8.23
N PHE A 197 13.02 20.69 6.99
CA PHE A 197 13.56 20.05 5.79
C PHE A 197 14.61 20.95 5.14
N GLU A 198 15.81 20.40 4.88
CA GLU A 198 16.87 21.03 4.09
C GLU A 198 17.15 20.14 2.88
N GLY A 199 16.91 20.67 1.66
CA GLY A 199 17.11 19.97 0.38
C GLY A 199 17.91 20.80 -0.59
#